data_0a0a0370b3cb7e7a27013564ad66546f
#
_entry.id   0a0a0370b3cb7e7a27013564ad66546f
#
_cell.length_a   1.000
_cell.length_b   1.000
_cell.length_c   1.000
_cell.angle_alpha   90.00
_cell.angle_beta   90.00
_cell.angle_gamma   90.00
#
_symmetry.space_group_name_H-M   'P 1'
#
loop_
_entity.id
_entity.type
_entity.pdbx_description
1 polymer ?
#
loop_
_entity_poly.entity_id
_entity_poly.type
_entity_poly.pdbx_seq_one_letter_code
_entity_poly.pdbx_strand_id
1 'polypeptide(L)'
;MLFIILLDFYNPVPHGGIFYGMYSGRDTLFNSDASIFIDVNLLQWRDCKFFIKYSSYLEMAEQKGKVILDPKYATYSIIGGIRYFNKLYWAYYFDHYCRHLIDIDLQRGKVVFNAEIFEVSNLERLSFNRDYYFSFRYMFYPQAIIVDWLNSRPYYRHRFIFDCKKNIYKGFFGGLNLEYTRSNDNPPITYYGIEPEIFYAVSRKSGELYLFMKYFYKIKDPLRSPEDLVFFGMGMIF
;
A
#
# COMPACT_ATOMS: atom_id res chain seq x y z
N MET A 1 -16.16 34.73 21.94
CA MET A 1 -14.72 34.64 21.73
C MET A 1 -14.50 33.78 20.48
N LEU A 2 -14.27 34.40 19.34
CA LEU A 2 -14.11 33.74 18.06
C LEU A 2 -12.67 33.18 18.03
N PHE A 3 -12.51 31.87 18.13
CA PHE A 3 -11.24 31.22 17.86
C PHE A 3 -10.99 31.31 16.35
N ILE A 4 -10.25 32.31 15.93
CA ILE A 4 -9.65 32.34 14.60
C ILE A 4 -8.57 31.27 14.64
N ILE A 5 -8.91 30.08 14.13
CA ILE A 5 -7.92 29.04 13.87
C ILE A 5 -7.09 29.55 12.71
N LEU A 6 -5.90 30.04 12.98
CA LEU A 6 -4.91 30.38 11.97
C LEU A 6 -4.44 29.03 11.37
N LEU A 7 -5.13 28.60 10.34
CA LEU A 7 -4.69 27.49 9.47
C LEU A 7 -3.66 28.10 8.52
N ASP A 8 -2.42 27.77 8.70
CA ASP A 8 -1.41 28.07 7.69
C ASP A 8 -1.64 27.16 6.48
N PHE A 9 -1.93 27.77 5.34
CA PHE A 9 -1.90 27.05 4.07
C PHE A 9 -0.46 26.65 3.82
N TYR A 10 -0.19 25.38 4.00
CA TYR A 10 1.11 24.81 3.74
C TYR A 10 1.38 24.90 2.23
N ASN A 11 2.58 25.36 1.83
CA ASN A 11 3.00 25.27 0.43
C ASN A 11 3.20 23.77 0.12
N PRO A 12 2.27 23.10 -0.60
CA PRO A 12 2.25 21.66 -0.67
C PRO A 12 3.43 21.17 -1.51
N VAL A 13 4.45 20.62 -0.85
CA VAL A 13 5.46 19.84 -1.53
C VAL A 13 4.90 18.42 -1.69
N PRO A 14 4.51 18.03 -2.91
CA PRO A 14 4.03 16.68 -3.13
C PRO A 14 5.17 15.68 -2.88
N HIS A 15 4.83 14.59 -2.24
CA HIS A 15 5.68 13.42 -2.13
C HIS A 15 5.04 12.31 -2.94
N GLY A 16 5.84 11.60 -3.72
CA GLY A 16 5.32 10.56 -4.57
C GLY A 16 6.31 9.44 -4.78
N GLY A 17 5.85 8.44 -5.49
CA GLY A 17 6.71 7.34 -5.88
C GLY A 17 6.06 6.48 -6.95
N ILE A 18 6.91 5.77 -7.64
CA ILE A 18 6.53 4.78 -8.64
C ILE A 18 7.32 3.50 -8.38
N PHE A 19 6.75 2.38 -8.70
CA PHE A 19 7.51 1.15 -8.83
C PHE A 19 6.97 0.29 -9.99
N TYR A 20 7.86 -0.57 -10.47
CA TYR A 20 7.56 -1.66 -11.38
C TYR A 20 8.31 -2.91 -10.93
N GLY A 21 7.66 -4.05 -11.00
CA GLY A 21 8.27 -5.33 -10.67
C GLY A 21 7.66 -6.49 -11.45
N MET A 22 8.35 -7.61 -11.42
CA MET A 22 7.97 -8.86 -12.07
C MET A 22 7.99 -10.00 -11.07
N TYR A 23 7.12 -10.97 -11.28
CA TYR A 23 7.10 -12.20 -10.50
C TYR A 23 8.01 -13.25 -11.11
N SER A 24 8.70 -14.02 -10.26
CA SER A 24 9.40 -15.22 -10.72
C SER A 24 8.40 -16.35 -10.95
N GLY A 25 8.63 -17.13 -11.98
CA GLY A 25 7.82 -18.30 -12.26
C GLY A 25 6.86 -18.11 -13.44
N ARG A 26 6.07 -19.15 -13.72
CA ARG A 26 5.06 -19.16 -14.78
C ARG A 26 3.68 -19.21 -14.15
N ASP A 27 3.32 -18.16 -13.43
CA ASP A 27 1.96 -18.04 -12.92
C ASP A 27 1.13 -17.21 -13.92
N THR A 28 -0.02 -17.74 -14.32
CA THR A 28 -0.90 -17.05 -15.28
C THR A 28 -1.63 -15.86 -14.69
N LEU A 29 -1.66 -15.75 -13.35
CA LEU A 29 -2.34 -14.67 -12.63
C LEU A 29 -1.37 -13.55 -12.21
N PHE A 30 -0.07 -13.87 -12.04
CA PHE A 30 0.94 -12.95 -11.53
C PHE A 30 2.13 -12.90 -12.49
N ASN A 31 2.20 -11.85 -13.30
CA ASN A 31 3.32 -11.60 -14.21
C ASN A 31 4.14 -10.40 -13.75
N SER A 32 3.52 -9.23 -13.69
CA SER A 32 4.17 -8.01 -13.27
C SER A 32 3.18 -7.03 -12.65
N ASP A 33 3.70 -6.10 -11.87
CA ASP A 33 2.92 -5.05 -11.24
C ASP A 33 3.59 -3.70 -11.40
N ALA A 34 2.76 -2.65 -11.46
CA ALA A 34 3.21 -1.28 -11.42
C ALA A 34 2.36 -0.46 -10.46
N SER A 35 2.95 0.53 -9.81
CA SER A 35 2.21 1.45 -8.96
C SER A 35 2.76 2.85 -9.04
N ILE A 36 1.86 3.80 -8.83
CA ILE A 36 2.16 5.21 -8.59
C ILE A 36 1.39 5.69 -7.37
N PHE A 37 2.00 6.54 -6.56
CA PHE A 37 1.29 7.25 -5.51
C PHE A 37 1.74 8.71 -5.43
N ILE A 38 0.83 9.56 -4.96
CA ILE A 38 1.08 10.97 -4.65
C ILE A 38 0.43 11.26 -3.31
N ASP A 39 1.18 11.90 -2.42
CA ASP A 39 0.80 12.27 -1.06
C ASP A 39 1.10 13.76 -0.85
N VAL A 40 0.10 14.52 -0.40
CA VAL A 40 0.16 15.97 -0.25
C VAL A 40 -0.39 16.39 1.11
N ASN A 41 0.38 17.21 1.84
CA ASN A 41 -0.13 17.91 3.00
C ASN A 41 -0.88 19.15 2.54
N LEU A 42 -2.17 19.26 2.84
CA LEU A 42 -3.01 20.39 2.43
C LEU A 42 -2.94 21.53 3.42
N LEU A 43 -3.01 21.20 4.71
CA LEU A 43 -3.08 22.18 5.80
C LEU A 43 -2.20 21.70 6.94
N GLN A 44 -1.63 22.67 7.67
CA GLN A 44 -0.89 22.40 8.90
C GLN A 44 -1.43 23.27 10.04
N TRP A 45 -1.61 22.65 11.19
CA TRP A 45 -1.93 23.32 12.43
C TRP A 45 -1.02 22.77 13.53
N ARG A 46 -0.03 23.57 13.95
CA ARG A 46 1.05 23.12 14.85
C ARG A 46 1.75 21.88 14.27
N ASP A 47 1.77 20.79 15.03
CA ASP A 47 2.39 19.51 14.63
C ASP A 47 1.42 18.57 13.89
N CYS A 48 0.16 19.00 13.75
CA CYS A 48 -0.84 18.24 13.00
C CYS A 48 -0.89 18.71 11.55
N LYS A 49 -0.96 17.76 10.62
CA LYS A 49 -1.11 18.00 9.19
C LYS A 49 -2.36 17.28 8.69
N PHE A 50 -3.14 17.98 7.87
CA PHE A 50 -4.20 17.38 7.07
C PHE A 50 -3.61 16.97 5.73
N PHE A 51 -3.83 15.74 5.31
CA PHE A 51 -3.25 15.24 4.08
C PHE A 51 -4.27 14.53 3.22
N ILE A 52 -3.95 14.45 1.92
CA ILE A 52 -4.60 13.59 0.96
C ILE A 52 -3.54 12.76 0.23
N LYS A 53 -3.86 11.51 -0.04
CA LYS A 53 -3.02 10.62 -0.83
C LYS A 53 -3.87 9.92 -1.87
N TYR A 54 -3.33 9.82 -3.07
CA TYR A 54 -3.85 8.99 -4.13
C TYR A 54 -2.83 7.92 -4.48
N SER A 55 -3.29 6.70 -4.71
CA SER A 55 -2.45 5.65 -5.29
C SER A 55 -3.21 4.87 -6.35
N SER A 56 -2.48 4.44 -7.36
CA SER A 56 -2.94 3.51 -8.38
C SER A 56 -1.97 2.34 -8.47
N TYR A 57 -2.52 1.16 -8.60
CA TYR A 57 -1.78 -0.09 -8.70
C TYR A 57 -2.34 -0.91 -9.85
N LEU A 58 -1.48 -1.36 -10.75
CA LEU A 58 -1.83 -2.17 -11.92
C LEU A 58 -1.24 -3.56 -11.75
N GLU A 59 -2.09 -4.57 -11.85
CA GLU A 59 -1.72 -5.97 -11.84
C GLU A 59 -1.81 -6.53 -13.25
N MET A 60 -0.73 -7.13 -13.73
CA MET A 60 -0.63 -7.70 -15.07
C MET A 60 -0.51 -9.21 -14.98
N ALA A 61 -1.38 -9.91 -15.71
CA ALA A 61 -1.37 -11.36 -15.82
C ALA A 61 -0.44 -11.83 -16.96
N GLU A 62 -0.37 -13.14 -17.19
CA GLU A 62 0.34 -13.72 -18.32
C GLU A 62 -0.28 -13.21 -19.64
N GLN A 63 0.59 -12.82 -20.55
CA GLN A 63 0.19 -12.22 -21.81
C GLN A 63 0.11 -13.27 -22.91
N LYS A 64 -1.01 -13.26 -23.59
CA LYS A 64 -1.22 -14.05 -24.79
C LYS A 64 -1.14 -13.12 -26.00
N GLY A 65 -0.06 -13.20 -26.79
CA GLY A 65 0.06 -12.49 -28.05
C GLY A 65 1.19 -11.46 -28.12
N LYS A 66 1.01 -10.45 -28.96
CA LYS A 66 2.04 -9.43 -29.27
C LYS A 66 2.07 -8.25 -28.29
N VAL A 67 1.09 -8.11 -27.42
CA VAL A 67 0.99 -7.01 -26.46
C VAL A 67 1.69 -7.40 -25.17
N ILE A 68 2.70 -6.63 -24.78
CA ILE A 68 3.57 -6.97 -23.63
C ILE A 68 3.01 -6.46 -22.29
N LEU A 69 2.01 -5.61 -22.27
CA LEU A 69 1.40 -5.05 -21.06
C LEU A 69 -0.11 -5.22 -21.16
N ASP A 70 -0.63 -6.28 -20.53
CA ASP A 70 -2.06 -6.55 -20.44
C ASP A 70 -2.53 -6.40 -19.01
N PRO A 71 -2.97 -5.18 -18.60
CA PRO A 71 -3.41 -4.94 -17.24
C PRO A 71 -4.70 -5.69 -16.98
N LYS A 72 -4.67 -6.59 -16.01
CA LYS A 72 -5.83 -7.38 -15.61
C LYS A 72 -6.68 -6.68 -14.56
N TYR A 73 -6.03 -6.10 -13.56
CA TYR A 73 -6.70 -5.36 -12.50
C TYR A 73 -6.08 -3.98 -12.32
N ALA A 74 -6.93 -2.99 -12.11
CA ALA A 74 -6.52 -1.69 -11.61
C ALA A 74 -7.11 -1.48 -10.22
N THR A 75 -6.26 -1.07 -9.30
CA THR A 75 -6.63 -0.69 -7.95
C THR A 75 -6.39 0.79 -7.78
N TYR A 76 -7.36 1.47 -7.18
CA TYR A 76 -7.28 2.88 -6.83
C TYR A 76 -7.54 3.05 -5.35
N SER A 77 -6.79 3.92 -4.70
CA SER A 77 -6.97 4.27 -3.32
C SER A 77 -6.94 5.79 -3.18
N ILE A 78 -7.97 6.33 -2.53
CA ILE A 78 -8.07 7.74 -2.16
C ILE A 78 -8.10 7.80 -0.64
N ILE A 79 -7.09 8.42 -0.07
CA ILE A 79 -6.88 8.51 1.37
C ILE A 79 -6.97 9.97 1.79
N GLY A 80 -7.65 10.23 2.89
CA GLY A 80 -7.70 11.53 3.52
C GLY A 80 -7.67 11.42 5.03
N GLY A 81 -6.95 12.29 5.71
CA GLY A 81 -6.85 12.21 7.16
C GLY A 81 -5.95 13.24 7.80
N ILE A 82 -5.61 12.96 9.04
CA ILE A 82 -4.73 13.78 9.87
C ILE A 82 -3.51 12.96 10.25
N ARG A 83 -2.37 13.65 10.36
CA ARG A 83 -1.11 13.09 10.85
C ARG A 83 -0.42 14.03 11.80
N TYR A 84 0.21 13.46 12.79
CA TYR A 84 0.92 14.16 13.83
C TYR A 84 2.31 13.53 13.99
N PHE A 85 3.33 14.36 14.07
CA PHE A 85 4.71 13.91 14.26
C PHE A 85 5.32 14.65 15.46
N ASN A 86 5.78 13.86 16.44
CA ASN A 86 6.61 14.33 17.52
C ASN A 86 7.83 13.41 17.59
N LYS A 87 7.91 12.48 18.52
CA LYS A 87 8.95 11.44 18.54
C LYS A 87 8.60 10.27 17.64
N LEU A 88 7.31 9.98 17.55
CA LEU A 88 6.72 9.02 16.63
C LEU A 88 5.73 9.74 15.73
N TYR A 89 5.57 9.20 14.55
CA TYR A 89 4.52 9.54 13.61
C TYR A 89 3.24 8.79 13.99
N TRP A 90 2.15 9.53 14.03
CA TRP A 90 0.80 9.02 14.25
C TRP A 90 -0.10 9.51 13.13
N ALA A 91 -0.93 8.65 12.59
CA ALA A 91 -1.93 9.07 11.63
C ALA A 91 -3.26 8.36 11.87
N TYR A 92 -4.33 9.10 11.61
CA TYR A 92 -5.67 8.54 11.49
C TYR A 92 -6.25 9.01 10.17
N TYR A 93 -6.69 8.09 9.34
CA TYR A 93 -7.17 8.41 8.02
C TYR A 93 -8.20 7.41 7.52
N PHE A 94 -8.97 7.86 6.54
CA PHE A 94 -9.93 7.08 5.81
C PHE A 94 -9.35 6.71 4.46
N ASP A 95 -9.51 5.45 4.05
CA ASP A 95 -9.10 4.92 2.75
C ASP A 95 -10.32 4.41 1.99
N HIS A 96 -10.57 5.00 0.84
CA HIS A 96 -11.50 4.49 -0.14
C HIS A 96 -10.72 3.70 -1.19
N TYR A 97 -10.76 2.39 -1.07
CA TYR A 97 -10.07 1.45 -1.94
C TYR A 97 -11.03 0.83 -2.94
N CYS A 98 -10.65 0.83 -4.21
CA CYS A 98 -11.45 0.29 -5.29
C CYS A 98 -10.55 -0.54 -6.23
N ARG A 99 -10.91 -1.80 -6.46
CA ARG A 99 -10.22 -2.71 -7.39
C ARG A 99 -11.17 -3.11 -8.50
N HIS A 100 -10.74 -2.93 -9.74
CA HIS A 100 -11.51 -3.20 -10.95
C HIS A 100 -10.79 -4.20 -11.84
N LEU A 101 -11.55 -5.10 -12.44
CA LEU A 101 -11.11 -5.88 -13.58
C LEU A 101 -11.19 -5.00 -14.83
N ILE A 102 -10.13 -4.92 -15.65
CA ILE A 102 -10.04 -3.97 -16.76
C ILE A 102 -10.72 -4.51 -18.02
N ASP A 103 -10.60 -5.81 -18.30
CA ASP A 103 -10.96 -6.42 -19.59
C ASP A 103 -12.35 -7.04 -19.67
N ILE A 104 -13.18 -6.94 -18.66
CA ILE A 104 -14.51 -7.54 -18.63
C ILE A 104 -15.54 -6.48 -18.30
N ASP A 105 -16.72 -6.62 -18.96
CA ASP A 105 -17.92 -5.83 -18.77
C ASP A 105 -18.05 -5.24 -17.35
N LEU A 106 -18.10 -3.93 -17.27
CA LEU A 106 -17.96 -3.06 -16.08
C LEU A 106 -18.83 -3.42 -14.86
N GLN A 107 -19.77 -4.34 -15.02
CA GLN A 107 -20.62 -4.80 -13.93
C GLN A 107 -20.07 -5.99 -13.14
N ARG A 108 -19.08 -6.69 -13.67
CA ARG A 108 -18.47 -7.86 -13.03
C ARG A 108 -17.01 -7.56 -12.70
N GLY A 109 -16.61 -7.64 -11.46
CA GLY A 109 -15.20 -7.54 -11.10
C GLY A 109 -14.80 -6.31 -10.30
N LYS A 110 -15.75 -5.63 -9.70
CA LYS A 110 -15.49 -4.47 -8.85
C LYS A 110 -15.52 -4.85 -7.37
N VAL A 111 -14.45 -4.53 -6.64
CA VAL A 111 -14.40 -4.63 -5.19
C VAL A 111 -14.14 -3.25 -4.60
N VAL A 112 -14.97 -2.81 -3.68
CA VAL A 112 -14.82 -1.52 -3.01
C VAL A 112 -14.76 -1.75 -1.51
N PHE A 113 -13.73 -1.20 -0.88
CA PHE A 113 -13.59 -1.17 0.57
C PHE A 113 -13.48 0.27 1.06
N ASN A 114 -14.10 0.51 2.20
CA ASN A 114 -13.85 1.70 3.00
C ASN A 114 -13.18 1.24 4.30
N ALA A 115 -12.06 1.83 4.65
CA ALA A 115 -11.33 1.51 5.85
C ALA A 115 -11.01 2.76 6.66
N GLU A 116 -11.18 2.67 7.97
CA GLU A 116 -10.61 3.59 8.93
C GLU A 116 -9.27 3.03 9.38
N ILE A 117 -8.22 3.84 9.30
CA ILE A 117 -6.84 3.38 9.52
C ILE A 117 -6.18 4.22 10.59
N PHE A 118 -5.60 3.53 11.55
CA PHE A 118 -4.70 4.08 12.53
C PHE A 118 -3.29 3.57 12.28
N GLU A 119 -2.34 4.48 12.17
CA GLU A 119 -0.94 4.17 11.87
C GLU A 119 0.00 4.79 12.89
N VAL A 120 1.00 4.02 13.28
CA VAL A 120 2.14 4.46 14.10
C VAL A 120 3.42 4.04 13.40
N SER A 121 4.36 4.97 13.27
CA SER A 121 5.69 4.66 12.71
C SER A 121 6.78 5.55 13.31
N ASN A 122 8.03 5.23 13.04
CA ASN A 122 9.15 6.08 13.42
C ASN A 122 9.45 7.20 12.42
N LEU A 123 8.85 7.15 11.24
CA LEU A 123 9.01 8.14 10.17
C LEU A 123 7.66 8.51 9.58
N GLU A 124 7.49 9.77 9.19
CA GLU A 124 6.30 10.23 8.45
C GLU A 124 6.14 9.48 7.12
N ARG A 125 7.25 9.05 6.53
CA ARG A 125 7.30 8.38 5.22
C ARG A 125 8.43 7.37 5.20
N LEU A 126 8.28 6.32 4.42
CA LEU A 126 9.38 5.43 4.10
C LEU A 126 10.51 6.24 3.44
N SER A 127 11.72 6.11 3.96
CA SER A 127 12.92 6.70 3.41
C SER A 127 14.11 5.77 3.64
N PHE A 128 14.89 5.53 2.61
CA PHE A 128 16.12 4.77 2.66
C PHE A 128 17.33 5.60 3.13
N ASN A 129 17.13 6.88 3.45
CA ASN A 129 18.14 7.72 4.12
C ASN A 129 18.26 7.44 5.62
N ARG A 130 17.41 6.56 6.17
CA ARG A 130 17.40 6.20 7.58
C ARG A 130 17.84 4.76 7.78
N ASP A 131 18.53 4.50 8.87
CA ASP A 131 19.06 3.17 9.18
C ASP A 131 17.97 2.15 9.46
N TYR A 132 16.84 2.59 9.93
CA TYR A 132 15.70 1.72 10.19
C TYR A 132 14.38 2.44 9.98
N TYR A 133 13.39 1.66 9.60
CA TYR A 133 11.99 2.04 9.47
C TYR A 133 11.14 0.97 10.13
N PHE A 134 10.10 1.39 10.82
CA PHE A 134 8.98 0.52 11.18
C PHE A 134 7.67 1.27 11.07
N SER A 135 6.61 0.57 10.73
CA SER A 135 5.24 1.04 10.84
C SER A 135 4.33 -0.08 11.32
N PHE A 136 3.32 0.30 12.06
CA PHE A 136 2.21 -0.54 12.45
C PHE A 136 0.93 0.14 12.01
N ARG A 137 0.08 -0.58 11.28
CA ARG A 137 -1.22 -0.11 10.81
C ARG A 137 -2.31 -1.04 11.30
N TYR A 138 -3.32 -0.46 11.90
CA TYR A 138 -4.58 -1.12 12.20
C TYR A 138 -5.64 -0.56 11.28
N MET A 139 -6.36 -1.43 10.55
CA MET A 139 -7.42 -1.07 9.63
C MET A 139 -8.72 -1.69 10.10
N PHE A 140 -9.74 -0.87 10.23
CA PHE A 140 -11.10 -1.27 10.52
C PHE A 140 -11.98 -1.04 9.30
N TYR A 141 -12.74 -2.05 8.92
CA TYR A 141 -13.65 -2.00 7.78
C TYR A 141 -15.08 -1.92 8.29
N PRO A 142 -15.70 -0.73 8.40
CA PRO A 142 -17.06 -0.55 8.93
C PRO A 142 -18.10 -1.19 8.02
N GLN A 143 -17.88 -1.12 6.71
CA GLN A 143 -18.71 -1.74 5.69
C GLN A 143 -17.86 -2.18 4.51
N ALA A 144 -17.95 -3.45 4.15
CA ALA A 144 -17.46 -3.92 2.86
C ALA A 144 -18.62 -3.77 1.86
N ILE A 145 -18.57 -2.75 1.02
CA ILE A 145 -19.49 -2.65 -0.12
C ILE A 145 -18.88 -3.48 -1.24
N ILE A 146 -19.33 -4.71 -1.38
CA ILE A 146 -18.97 -5.56 -2.50
C ILE A 146 -20.06 -5.45 -3.53
N VAL A 147 -19.77 -4.84 -4.66
CA VAL A 147 -20.60 -4.95 -5.85
C VAL A 147 -20.22 -6.25 -6.55
N ASP A 148 -21.10 -7.12 -6.52
CA ASP A 148 -21.16 -8.56 -6.66
C ASP A 148 -20.52 -9.16 -7.93
N TRP A 149 -19.58 -10.09 -7.76
CA TRP A 149 -19.22 -11.14 -8.74
C TRP A 149 -18.40 -12.28 -8.13
N LEU A 150 -17.94 -12.13 -6.91
CA LEU A 150 -17.34 -13.23 -6.16
C LEU A 150 -18.44 -13.92 -5.37
N ASN A 151 -18.67 -15.20 -5.67
CA ASN A 151 -19.55 -16.05 -4.85
C ASN A 151 -19.04 -16.21 -3.41
N SER A 152 -17.82 -15.79 -3.12
CA SER A 152 -17.22 -15.70 -1.79
C SER A 152 -16.89 -14.24 -1.51
N ARG A 153 -17.70 -13.58 -0.70
CA ARG A 153 -17.49 -12.20 -0.26
C ARG A 153 -16.44 -12.15 0.83
N PRO A 154 -15.23 -11.60 0.61
CA PRO A 154 -14.30 -11.39 1.70
C PRO A 154 -14.81 -10.24 2.56
N TYR A 155 -15.40 -10.56 3.70
CA TYR A 155 -15.81 -9.56 4.67
C TYR A 155 -14.66 -9.25 5.62
N TYR A 156 -13.73 -8.41 5.21
CA TYR A 156 -12.72 -7.92 6.14
C TYR A 156 -13.38 -7.14 7.26
N ARG A 157 -12.91 -7.35 8.49
CA ARG A 157 -13.34 -6.57 9.65
C ARG A 157 -12.17 -5.86 10.29
N HIS A 158 -11.09 -6.57 10.50
CA HIS A 158 -9.89 -6.07 11.14
C HIS A 158 -8.66 -6.53 10.34
N ARG A 159 -7.76 -5.63 10.06
CA ARG A 159 -6.47 -5.92 9.44
C ARG A 159 -5.36 -5.23 10.20
N PHE A 160 -4.30 -5.96 10.47
CA PHE A 160 -3.10 -5.50 11.13
C PHE A 160 -1.93 -5.71 10.18
N ILE A 161 -1.14 -4.67 9.99
CA ILE A 161 0.05 -4.72 9.14
C ILE A 161 1.22 -4.18 9.95
N PHE A 162 2.28 -4.94 10.01
CA PHE A 162 3.56 -4.52 10.56
C PHE A 162 4.60 -4.57 9.45
N ASP A 163 5.28 -3.46 9.24
CA ASP A 163 6.36 -3.32 8.25
C ASP A 163 7.61 -2.82 8.95
N CYS A 164 8.74 -3.48 8.74
CA CYS A 164 10.01 -3.04 9.25
C CYS A 164 11.13 -3.23 8.22
N LYS A 165 12.07 -2.28 8.20
CA LYS A 165 13.25 -2.30 7.33
C LYS A 165 14.46 -1.80 8.11
N LYS A 166 15.61 -2.42 7.88
CA LYS A 166 16.87 -2.04 8.50
C LYS A 166 17.99 -2.01 7.47
N ASN A 167 18.79 -0.96 7.50
CA ASN A 167 20.04 -0.89 6.76
C ASN A 167 21.02 -1.93 7.32
N ILE A 168 21.41 -2.87 6.50
CA ILE A 168 22.38 -3.93 6.85
C ILE A 168 23.78 -3.46 6.50
N TYR A 169 23.95 -2.89 5.31
CA TYR A 169 25.24 -2.44 4.82
C TYR A 169 25.10 -1.51 3.60
N LYS A 170 25.65 -0.31 3.66
CA LYS A 170 25.85 0.63 2.52
C LYS A 170 24.70 0.68 1.49
N GLY A 171 23.50 0.94 1.95
CA GLY A 171 22.33 1.02 1.07
C GLY A 171 21.61 -0.32 0.83
N PHE A 172 22.12 -1.42 1.40
CA PHE A 172 21.38 -2.68 1.46
C PHE A 172 20.50 -2.74 2.70
N PHE A 173 19.21 -3.00 2.50
CA PHE A 173 18.22 -3.11 3.56
C PHE A 173 17.62 -4.51 3.55
N GLY A 174 17.45 -5.08 4.74
CA GLY A 174 16.55 -6.21 4.96
C GLY A 174 15.24 -5.71 5.54
N GLY A 175 14.16 -6.34 5.15
CA GLY A 175 12.82 -5.97 5.61
C GLY A 175 11.93 -7.18 5.83
N LEU A 176 10.85 -6.93 6.56
CA LEU A 176 9.80 -7.90 6.82
C LEU A 176 8.46 -7.16 6.87
N ASN A 177 7.51 -7.63 6.07
CA ASN A 177 6.12 -7.24 6.18
C ASN A 177 5.32 -8.42 6.74
N LEU A 178 4.53 -8.16 7.77
CA LEU A 178 3.63 -9.12 8.40
C LEU A 178 2.22 -8.59 8.32
N GLU A 179 1.31 -9.46 7.93
CA GLU A 179 -0.10 -9.12 7.83
C GLU A 179 -0.97 -10.16 8.54
N TYR A 180 -1.99 -9.67 9.22
CA TYR A 180 -3.06 -10.46 9.79
C TYR A 180 -4.39 -9.79 9.50
N THR A 181 -5.31 -10.53 8.88
CA THR A 181 -6.65 -10.05 8.55
C THR A 181 -7.69 -11.02 9.10
N ARG A 182 -8.72 -10.49 9.76
CA ARG A 182 -9.87 -11.25 10.26
C ARG A 182 -11.13 -10.77 9.57
N SER A 183 -11.90 -11.73 9.07
CA SER A 183 -13.20 -11.46 8.44
C SER A 183 -14.32 -11.28 9.46
N ASN A 184 -15.46 -10.82 8.98
CA ASN A 184 -16.71 -10.73 9.75
C ASN A 184 -17.63 -11.95 9.51
N ASP A 185 -17.13 -13.00 8.90
CA ASP A 185 -17.90 -14.23 8.65
C ASP A 185 -18.23 -14.96 9.96
N ASN A 186 -19.19 -15.85 9.90
CA ASN A 186 -19.52 -16.73 11.02
C ASN A 186 -19.43 -18.21 10.57
N PRO A 187 -18.41 -18.97 10.97
CA PRO A 187 -17.27 -18.56 11.84
C PRO A 187 -16.30 -17.60 11.13
N PRO A 188 -15.56 -16.74 11.88
CA PRO A 188 -14.60 -15.82 11.31
C PRO A 188 -13.48 -16.55 10.58
N ILE A 189 -13.13 -16.06 9.38
CA ILE A 189 -11.98 -16.54 8.61
C ILE A 189 -10.79 -15.64 8.90
N THR A 190 -9.63 -16.23 9.03
CA THR A 190 -8.37 -15.52 9.25
C THR A 190 -7.45 -15.69 8.05
N TYR A 191 -6.92 -14.57 7.60
CA TYR A 191 -5.88 -14.50 6.57
C TYR A 191 -4.61 -13.93 7.17
N TYR A 192 -3.47 -14.37 6.69
CA TYR A 192 -2.17 -13.86 7.13
C TYR A 192 -1.18 -13.85 5.98
N GLY A 193 -0.19 -12.98 6.08
CA GLY A 193 0.89 -12.85 5.11
C GLY A 193 2.22 -12.62 5.80
N ILE A 194 3.28 -13.15 5.23
CA ILE A 194 4.66 -12.94 5.64
C ILE A 194 5.46 -12.65 4.37
N GLU A 195 6.07 -11.46 4.32
CA GLU A 195 6.83 -11.00 3.15
C GLU A 195 8.23 -10.55 3.60
N PRO A 196 9.24 -11.42 3.62
CA PRO A 196 10.63 -10.99 3.72
C PRO A 196 11.05 -10.22 2.48
N GLU A 197 11.81 -9.16 2.71
CA GLU A 197 12.17 -8.19 1.67
C GLU A 197 13.66 -7.86 1.74
N ILE A 198 14.26 -7.61 0.57
CA ILE A 198 15.61 -7.06 0.44
C ILE A 198 15.56 -5.87 -0.51
N PHE A 199 16.27 -4.80 -0.15
CA PHE A 199 16.37 -3.59 -0.98
C PHE A 199 17.83 -3.20 -1.15
N TYR A 200 18.11 -2.60 -2.31
CA TYR A 200 19.30 -1.79 -2.52
C TYR A 200 18.87 -0.39 -2.94
N ALA A 201 19.19 0.61 -2.15
CA ALA A 201 18.73 1.97 -2.36
C ALA A 201 19.87 2.96 -2.53
N VAL A 202 19.69 3.90 -3.45
CA VAL A 202 20.57 5.05 -3.66
C VAL A 202 19.77 6.31 -3.45
N SER A 203 20.16 7.07 -2.43
CA SER A 203 19.47 8.30 -2.06
C SER A 203 20.21 9.52 -2.59
N ARG A 204 19.46 10.50 -3.08
CA ARG A 204 19.88 11.82 -3.54
C ARG A 204 18.97 12.90 -2.98
N LYS A 205 19.36 14.17 -3.10
CA LYS A 205 18.52 15.29 -2.65
C LYS A 205 17.18 15.36 -3.38
N SER A 206 17.11 14.88 -4.63
CA SER A 206 15.92 14.89 -5.48
C SER A 206 15.02 13.66 -5.32
N GLY A 207 15.47 12.65 -4.59
CA GLY A 207 14.71 11.42 -4.40
C GLY A 207 15.58 10.19 -4.15
N GLU A 208 14.93 9.05 -4.06
CA GLU A 208 15.53 7.76 -3.75
C GLU A 208 15.17 6.76 -4.84
N LEU A 209 16.18 6.16 -5.45
CA LEU A 209 16.03 5.02 -6.38
C LEU A 209 16.32 3.74 -5.61
N TYR A 210 15.49 2.73 -5.75
CA TYR A 210 15.70 1.44 -5.11
C TYR A 210 15.40 0.27 -6.02
N LEU A 211 16.18 -0.79 -5.86
CA LEU A 211 15.87 -2.13 -6.35
C LEU A 211 15.32 -2.93 -5.19
N PHE A 212 14.40 -3.83 -5.46
CA PHE A 212 13.82 -4.66 -4.42
C PHE A 212 13.62 -6.09 -4.87
N MET A 213 13.62 -7.00 -3.89
CA MET A 213 13.18 -8.36 -4.01
C MET A 213 12.35 -8.71 -2.78
N LYS A 214 11.17 -9.28 -2.99
CA LYS A 214 10.22 -9.73 -1.96
C LYS A 214 9.86 -11.17 -2.22
N TYR A 215 9.70 -11.94 -1.16
CA TYR A 215 9.16 -13.28 -1.24
C TYR A 215 7.82 -13.34 -0.53
N PHE A 216 6.79 -13.79 -1.22
CA PHE A 216 5.44 -13.91 -0.69
C PHE A 216 5.26 -15.29 -0.06
N TYR A 217 5.51 -15.38 1.24
CA TYR A 217 5.35 -16.61 1.99
C TYR A 217 4.00 -16.66 2.68
N LYS A 218 3.21 -17.71 2.39
CA LYS A 218 1.89 -17.95 3.01
C LYS A 218 0.93 -16.76 2.98
N ILE A 219 0.87 -16.03 1.88
CA ILE A 219 -0.14 -15.01 1.70
C ILE A 219 -1.45 -15.67 1.29
N LYS A 220 -2.40 -15.68 2.21
CA LYS A 220 -3.77 -16.18 1.99
C LYS A 220 -4.75 -15.01 2.08
N ASP A 221 -4.85 -14.24 1.00
CA ASP A 221 -5.82 -13.16 0.86
C ASP A 221 -6.78 -13.51 -0.28
N PRO A 222 -8.12 -13.48 -0.06
CA PRO A 222 -9.08 -13.86 -1.09
C PRO A 222 -9.08 -12.92 -2.31
N LEU A 223 -8.53 -11.72 -2.16
CA LEU A 223 -8.42 -10.78 -3.27
C LEU A 223 -7.15 -11.03 -4.07
N ARG A 224 -6.05 -11.39 -3.41
CA ARG A 224 -4.76 -11.55 -4.04
C ARG A 224 -3.84 -12.42 -3.18
N SER A 225 -3.48 -13.58 -3.72
CA SER A 225 -2.60 -14.54 -3.04
C SER A 225 -1.45 -14.96 -3.95
N PRO A 226 -0.39 -14.15 -4.08
CA PRO A 226 0.83 -14.53 -4.81
C PRO A 226 1.72 -15.45 -3.95
N GLU A 227 1.13 -16.52 -3.42
CA GLU A 227 1.81 -17.45 -2.51
C GLU A 227 2.99 -18.14 -3.21
N ASP A 228 4.13 -18.23 -2.50
CA ASP A 228 5.37 -18.88 -2.95
C ASP A 228 6.02 -18.24 -4.21
N LEU A 229 5.72 -16.99 -4.49
CA LEU A 229 6.35 -16.23 -5.57
C LEU A 229 7.40 -15.24 -5.06
N VAL A 230 8.44 -15.04 -5.86
CA VAL A 230 9.39 -13.93 -5.68
C VAL A 230 8.97 -12.79 -6.60
N PHE A 231 8.89 -11.60 -6.04
CA PHE A 231 8.63 -10.36 -6.77
C PHE A 231 9.85 -9.46 -6.69
N PHE A 232 10.37 -9.05 -7.82
CA PHE A 232 11.56 -8.21 -7.90
C PHE A 232 11.36 -7.07 -8.88
N GLY A 233 12.00 -5.95 -8.61
CA GLY A 233 11.81 -4.79 -9.45
C GLY A 233 12.58 -3.57 -8.98
N MET A 234 12.13 -2.42 -9.46
CA MET A 234 12.69 -1.14 -9.11
C MET A 234 11.60 -0.14 -8.76
N GLY A 235 11.98 0.86 -7.98
CA GLY A 235 11.10 1.97 -7.67
C GLY A 235 11.87 3.24 -7.40
N MET A 236 11.11 4.34 -7.39
CA MET A 236 11.61 5.67 -7.07
C MET A 236 10.65 6.37 -6.13
N ILE A 237 11.20 7.08 -5.15
CA ILE A 237 10.49 7.97 -4.23
C ILE A 237 11.03 9.39 -4.44
N PHE A 238 10.17 10.40 -4.54
CA PHE A 238 10.52 11.80 -4.79
C PHE A 238 9.64 12.77 -3.99
#